data_b564439bc9e3d4c10c6a32fef263fb9d
#
_entry.id   b564439bc9e3d4c10c6a32fef263fb9d
#
_cell.length_a   1.000
_cell.length_b   1.000
_cell.length_c   1.000
_cell.angle_alpha   90.00
_cell.angle_beta   90.00
_cell.angle_gamma   90.00
#
_symmetry.space_group_name_H-M   'P 1'
#
loop_
_entity.id
_entity.type
_entity.pdbx_description
1 polymer ?
#
loop_
_entity_poly.entity_id
_entity_poly.type
_entity_poly.pdbx_seq_one_letter_code
_entity_poly.pdbx_strand_id
1 'polypeptide(L)'
;MANDPINLYDYEARAKLVLPHNNWEFIEAGSMDEFTTKRNRSAFEDLKLRPRFLRDVQERKISTTVLGQEISMPVMVAPAGSHMLAHPDGEVGTARGAGMSDTLMMLSTSSNYSMEEVSEAASGPLWFQLYHRGYSFTEMLVHRAEEAGFKAIVLTIDTPVASPKERDLRNRYKREHDLGNFRGMDADRSVISGTDETEGWDVSYAPPITWRELEWLRGLTSLPLVLKGVRTSEDAYEAVEHGVDGLLVSTHGGRQLDMTMGAIEMVPEVVEAARGRAEVYVDSGVRRGSDVIKALALGAKAVAIGRPLFWGLAIDGANGVHGVLELLREEVDRAMAFTGQSDVNALEPGVVQIPAGWGAFGGTTAP
;
A
#
# COMPACT_ATOMS: atom_id res chain seq x y z
N MET A 1 30.41 -15.68 5.97
CA MET A 1 29.41 -14.71 6.41
C MET A 1 28.54 -14.41 5.20
N ALA A 2 27.28 -14.74 5.20
CA ALA A 2 26.35 -14.27 4.18
C ALA A 2 26.32 -12.74 4.31
N ASN A 3 26.63 -12.01 3.24
CA ASN A 3 26.57 -10.55 3.28
C ASN A 3 25.15 -10.13 3.60
N ASP A 4 24.91 -9.34 4.63
CA ASP A 4 23.58 -8.81 4.91
C ASP A 4 23.05 -8.04 3.70
N PRO A 5 21.69 -8.04 3.46
CA PRO A 5 21.12 -7.25 2.38
C PRO A 5 21.50 -5.77 2.54
N ILE A 6 21.97 -5.15 1.45
CA ILE A 6 22.35 -3.73 1.45
C ILE A 6 21.33 -2.85 0.72
N ASN A 7 20.30 -3.47 0.16
CA ASN A 7 19.18 -2.82 -0.52
C ASN A 7 18.00 -3.78 -0.66
N LEU A 8 16.85 -3.29 -1.12
CA LEU A 8 15.65 -4.09 -1.28
C LEU A 8 15.75 -5.17 -2.36
N TYR A 9 16.57 -4.97 -3.38
CA TYR A 9 16.78 -5.99 -4.43
C TYR A 9 17.55 -7.20 -3.91
N ASP A 10 18.42 -7.01 -2.91
CA ASP A 10 19.09 -8.14 -2.24
C ASP A 10 18.07 -8.94 -1.40
N TYR A 11 17.12 -8.26 -0.75
CA TYR A 11 16.00 -8.91 -0.08
C TYR A 11 15.15 -9.72 -1.06
N GLU A 12 14.79 -9.12 -2.21
CA GLU A 12 14.05 -9.79 -3.28
C GLU A 12 14.76 -11.05 -3.75
N ALA A 13 16.04 -10.95 -4.10
CA ALA A 13 16.85 -12.07 -4.58
C ALA A 13 16.93 -13.22 -3.57
N ARG A 14 17.09 -12.90 -2.28
CA ARG A 14 17.14 -13.90 -1.21
C ARG A 14 15.78 -14.52 -0.92
N ALA A 15 14.72 -13.71 -0.85
CA ALA A 15 13.36 -14.20 -0.64
C ALA A 15 12.98 -15.22 -1.72
N LYS A 16 13.35 -14.95 -2.98
CA LYS A 16 13.16 -15.89 -4.09
C LYS A 16 13.82 -17.25 -3.87
N LEU A 17 14.94 -17.30 -3.16
CA LEU A 17 15.68 -18.56 -2.89
C LEU A 17 15.07 -19.36 -1.73
N VAL A 18 14.41 -18.70 -0.78
CA VAL A 18 13.90 -19.35 0.44
C VAL A 18 12.41 -19.66 0.37
N LEU A 19 11.64 -18.89 -0.40
CA LEU A 19 10.20 -19.10 -0.55
C LEU A 19 9.90 -20.30 -1.44
N PRO A 20 8.86 -21.10 -1.10
CA PRO A 20 8.30 -22.07 -2.03
C PRO A 20 7.92 -21.40 -3.36
N HIS A 21 8.11 -22.10 -4.48
CA HIS A 21 7.88 -21.55 -5.81
C HIS A 21 6.49 -20.91 -5.97
N ASN A 22 5.44 -21.62 -5.55
CA ASN A 22 4.06 -21.12 -5.68
C ASN A 22 3.81 -19.86 -4.83
N ASN A 23 4.40 -19.79 -3.63
CA ASN A 23 4.27 -18.63 -2.76
C ASN A 23 4.99 -17.41 -3.36
N TRP A 24 6.22 -17.63 -3.88
CA TRP A 24 6.96 -16.60 -4.60
C TRP A 24 6.16 -16.07 -5.81
N GLU A 25 5.68 -16.98 -6.66
CA GLU A 25 4.90 -16.59 -7.84
C GLU A 25 3.62 -15.83 -7.46
N PHE A 26 2.89 -16.26 -6.43
CA PHE A 26 1.72 -15.55 -5.93
C PHE A 26 2.05 -14.13 -5.46
N ILE A 27 3.14 -13.95 -4.70
CA ILE A 27 3.57 -12.64 -4.18
C ILE A 27 3.96 -11.71 -5.33
N GLU A 28 4.71 -12.24 -6.30
CA GLU A 28 5.26 -11.43 -7.40
C GLU A 28 4.31 -11.28 -8.60
N ALA A 29 3.28 -12.13 -8.74
CA ALA A 29 2.37 -12.06 -9.87
C ALA A 29 1.75 -10.67 -10.03
N GLY A 30 1.68 -10.23 -11.27
CA GLY A 30 0.80 -9.18 -11.74
C GLY A 30 -0.42 -9.75 -12.46
N SER A 31 -1.28 -8.88 -12.95
CA SER A 31 -2.41 -9.24 -13.80
C SER A 31 -1.95 -9.34 -15.26
N MET A 32 -2.53 -10.28 -16.01
CA MET A 32 -2.37 -10.44 -17.46
C MET A 32 -0.88 -10.45 -17.90
N ASP A 33 -0.46 -9.48 -18.74
CA ASP A 33 0.88 -9.33 -19.29
C ASP A 33 1.88 -8.69 -18.32
N GLU A 34 1.42 -8.31 -17.12
CA GLU A 34 2.21 -7.63 -16.08
C GLU A 34 2.85 -6.31 -16.56
N PHE A 35 2.23 -5.65 -17.53
CA PHE A 35 2.69 -4.35 -18.03
C PHE A 35 2.68 -3.32 -16.90
N THR A 36 1.54 -3.19 -16.18
CA THR A 36 1.41 -2.25 -15.07
C THR A 36 2.37 -2.56 -13.92
N THR A 37 2.64 -3.84 -13.64
CA THR A 37 3.63 -4.24 -12.64
C THR A 37 5.02 -3.70 -12.98
N LYS A 38 5.44 -3.81 -14.24
CA LYS A 38 6.72 -3.27 -14.73
C LYS A 38 6.70 -1.74 -14.78
N ARG A 39 5.57 -1.15 -15.22
CA ARG A 39 5.41 0.30 -15.32
C ARG A 39 5.47 0.98 -13.96
N ASN A 40 4.92 0.38 -12.92
CA ASN A 40 5.05 0.89 -11.54
C ASN A 40 6.51 1.13 -11.14
N ARG A 41 7.44 0.28 -11.59
CA ARG A 41 8.86 0.49 -11.28
C ARG A 41 9.50 1.51 -12.23
N SER A 42 9.32 1.34 -13.55
CA SER A 42 9.96 2.20 -14.55
C SER A 42 9.48 3.66 -14.46
N ALA A 43 8.24 3.91 -14.04
CA ALA A 43 7.73 5.26 -13.85
C ALA A 43 8.53 6.07 -12.81
N PHE A 44 9.00 5.44 -11.73
CA PHE A 44 9.93 6.10 -10.81
C PHE A 44 11.28 6.42 -11.47
N GLU A 45 11.74 5.60 -12.42
CA GLU A 45 12.99 5.84 -13.13
C GLU A 45 12.92 7.02 -14.11
N ASP A 46 11.73 7.33 -14.62
CA ASP A 46 11.51 8.49 -15.47
C ASP A 46 11.70 9.81 -14.71
N LEU A 47 11.34 9.86 -13.43
CA LEU A 47 11.53 11.02 -12.57
C LEU A 47 13.03 11.19 -12.21
N LYS A 48 13.55 12.41 -12.32
CA LYS A 48 14.94 12.71 -11.98
C LYS A 48 15.02 13.65 -10.78
N LEU A 49 15.84 13.27 -9.78
CA LEU A 49 16.15 14.17 -8.67
C LEU A 49 17.07 15.29 -9.13
N ARG A 50 16.85 16.50 -8.64
CA ARG A 50 17.64 17.69 -8.90
C ARG A 50 18.43 18.06 -7.66
N PRO A 51 19.74 17.77 -7.62
CA PRO A 51 20.57 18.04 -6.44
C PRO A 51 20.70 19.54 -6.21
N ARG A 52 20.69 19.97 -4.93
CA ARG A 52 20.98 21.32 -4.51
C ARG A 52 22.09 21.29 -3.48
N PHE A 53 23.13 22.10 -3.71
CA PHE A 53 24.33 22.11 -2.87
C PHE A 53 24.45 23.42 -2.10
N LEU A 54 25.40 23.48 -1.14
CA LEU A 54 25.66 24.61 -0.26
C LEU A 54 24.43 25.00 0.59
N ARG A 55 23.64 24.02 0.97
CA ARG A 55 22.54 24.14 1.91
C ARG A 55 22.91 23.44 3.21
N ASP A 56 22.45 23.98 4.33
CA ASP A 56 22.59 23.31 5.62
C ASP A 56 21.60 22.13 5.68
N VAL A 57 22.18 20.93 5.68
CA VAL A 57 21.45 19.67 5.80
C VAL A 57 22.07 18.81 6.91
N GLN A 58 22.72 19.45 7.88
CA GLN A 58 23.35 18.73 8.98
C GLN A 58 22.31 18.02 9.83
N GLU A 59 21.19 18.69 10.11
CA GLU A 59 20.02 18.09 10.74
C GLU A 59 18.91 17.88 9.71
N ARG A 60 18.37 16.66 9.65
CA ARG A 60 17.28 16.31 8.75
C ARG A 60 16.14 15.67 9.51
N LYS A 61 14.94 16.18 9.31
CA LYS A 61 13.71 15.66 9.89
C LYS A 61 13.04 14.75 8.87
N ILE A 62 12.99 13.44 9.15
CA ILE A 62 12.33 12.45 8.31
C ILE A 62 10.99 11.97 8.88
N SER A 63 10.65 12.34 10.11
CA SER A 63 9.36 12.04 10.71
C SER A 63 8.23 12.87 10.10
N THR A 64 7.03 12.29 10.07
CA THR A 64 5.82 12.96 9.57
C THR A 64 4.59 12.49 10.35
N THR A 65 3.43 13.05 10.03
CA THR A 65 2.13 12.60 10.53
C THR A 65 1.26 12.14 9.37
N VAL A 66 0.43 11.12 9.58
CA VAL A 66 -0.55 10.62 8.63
C VAL A 66 -1.90 10.48 9.35
N LEU A 67 -2.91 11.24 8.92
CA LEU A 67 -4.22 11.35 9.60
C LEU A 67 -4.07 11.50 11.13
N GLY A 68 -3.16 12.39 11.55
CA GLY A 68 -2.89 12.67 12.96
C GLY A 68 -2.03 11.63 13.69
N GLN A 69 -1.60 10.55 13.06
CA GLN A 69 -0.71 9.55 13.64
C GLN A 69 0.74 9.91 13.32
N GLU A 70 1.59 10.05 14.35
CA GLU A 70 3.03 10.28 14.17
C GLU A 70 3.69 8.98 13.68
N ILE A 71 4.54 9.09 12.66
CA ILE A 71 5.42 8.04 12.16
C ILE A 71 6.82 8.57 11.97
N SER A 72 7.81 7.74 12.24
CA SER A 72 9.21 8.15 12.25
C SER A 72 9.80 8.42 10.87
N MET A 73 9.12 7.98 9.82
CA MET A 73 9.49 8.19 8.40
C MET A 73 8.26 8.12 7.50
N PRO A 74 8.25 8.75 6.31
CA PRO A 74 7.11 8.77 5.41
C PRO A 74 6.98 7.46 4.59
N VAL A 75 7.19 6.32 5.25
CA VAL A 75 7.05 4.98 4.66
C VAL A 75 6.18 4.13 5.56
N MET A 76 5.06 3.65 5.03
CA MET A 76 4.09 2.80 5.70
C MET A 76 4.12 1.38 5.11
N VAL A 77 3.58 0.41 5.85
CA VAL A 77 3.34 -0.95 5.33
C VAL A 77 1.98 -0.98 4.64
N ALA A 78 1.97 -1.28 3.33
CA ALA A 78 0.75 -1.39 2.53
C ALA A 78 -0.10 -2.60 2.94
N PRO A 79 -1.43 -2.55 2.75
CA PRO A 79 -2.27 -3.68 3.04
C PRO A 79 -2.05 -4.80 2.03
N ALA A 80 -1.57 -5.92 2.51
CA ALA A 80 -1.43 -7.15 1.75
C ALA A 80 -2.00 -8.31 2.59
N GLY A 81 -2.61 -9.28 1.94
CA GLY A 81 -3.14 -10.45 2.63
C GLY A 81 -2.16 -11.61 2.61
N SER A 82 -2.42 -12.60 3.47
CA SER A 82 -1.75 -13.90 3.44
C SER A 82 -0.24 -13.86 3.70
N HIS A 83 0.19 -13.15 4.74
CA HIS A 83 1.61 -13.04 5.08
C HIS A 83 2.24 -14.38 5.55
N MET A 84 1.43 -15.36 5.97
CA MET A 84 1.92 -16.70 6.28
C MET A 84 2.49 -17.44 5.05
N LEU A 85 2.26 -16.94 3.84
CA LEU A 85 2.97 -17.42 2.64
C LEU A 85 4.48 -17.15 2.71
N ALA A 86 4.89 -16.13 3.44
CA ALA A 86 6.29 -15.77 3.59
C ALA A 86 6.92 -16.31 4.89
N HIS A 87 6.17 -16.29 6.00
CA HIS A 87 6.67 -16.71 7.31
C HIS A 87 5.53 -17.11 8.25
N PRO A 88 5.70 -18.11 9.14
CA PRO A 88 4.65 -18.50 10.08
C PRO A 88 4.10 -17.36 10.95
N ASP A 89 4.92 -16.38 11.30
CA ASP A 89 4.49 -15.22 12.10
C ASP A 89 3.52 -14.30 11.36
N GLY A 90 3.42 -14.41 10.04
CA GLY A 90 2.44 -13.70 9.21
C GLY A 90 2.33 -12.19 9.50
N GLU A 91 1.10 -11.71 9.62
CA GLU A 91 0.81 -10.29 9.88
C GLU A 91 1.26 -9.84 11.28
N VAL A 92 1.30 -10.74 12.26
CA VAL A 92 1.84 -10.48 13.61
C VAL A 92 3.33 -10.13 13.52
N GLY A 93 4.11 -10.91 12.76
CA GLY A 93 5.52 -10.61 12.51
C GLY A 93 5.71 -9.27 11.80
N THR A 94 4.87 -8.99 10.80
CA THR A 94 4.91 -7.71 10.08
C THR A 94 4.57 -6.52 10.98
N ALA A 95 3.55 -6.64 11.84
CA ALA A 95 3.17 -5.59 12.77
C ALA A 95 4.29 -5.27 13.79
N ARG A 96 4.96 -6.31 14.29
CA ARG A 96 6.15 -6.16 15.16
C ARG A 96 7.28 -5.42 14.42
N GLY A 97 7.60 -5.84 13.20
CA GLY A 97 8.65 -5.20 12.40
C GLY A 97 8.36 -3.74 12.04
N ALA A 98 7.11 -3.41 11.73
CA ALA A 98 6.66 -2.04 11.54
C ALA A 98 6.77 -1.22 12.83
N GLY A 99 6.34 -1.80 13.96
CA GLY A 99 6.47 -1.17 15.28
C GLY A 99 7.92 -0.92 15.71
N MET A 100 8.85 -1.84 15.41
CA MET A 100 10.29 -1.64 15.65
C MET A 100 10.87 -0.46 14.86
N SER A 101 10.23 -0.10 13.75
CA SER A 101 10.60 1.06 12.93
C SER A 101 9.74 2.31 13.22
N ASP A 102 8.93 2.29 14.26
CA ASP A 102 8.00 3.35 14.63
C ASP A 102 7.19 3.87 13.42
N THR A 103 6.65 2.94 12.62
CA THR A 103 5.82 3.27 11.47
C THR A 103 4.48 2.53 11.45
N LEU A 104 3.60 2.96 10.55
CA LEU A 104 2.23 2.48 10.42
C LEU A 104 2.14 1.24 9.56
N MET A 105 1.31 0.28 9.97
CA MET A 105 0.89 -0.87 9.16
C MET A 105 -0.59 -0.79 8.82
N MET A 106 -0.94 -1.02 7.55
CA MET A 106 -2.31 -1.25 7.11
C MET A 106 -2.56 -2.77 7.08
N LEU A 107 -3.45 -3.24 7.95
CA LEU A 107 -3.83 -4.67 7.99
C LEU A 107 -4.90 -4.97 6.95
N SER A 108 -4.70 -6.03 6.17
CA SER A 108 -5.68 -6.48 5.17
C SER A 108 -6.88 -7.22 5.80
N THR A 109 -8.07 -7.05 5.22
CA THR A 109 -9.23 -7.94 5.47
C THR A 109 -8.86 -9.41 5.29
N SER A 110 -7.97 -9.70 4.33
CA SER A 110 -7.52 -11.06 3.99
C SER A 110 -6.27 -11.50 4.76
N SER A 111 -6.10 -11.05 5.99
CA SER A 111 -4.99 -11.47 6.87
C SER A 111 -5.19 -12.90 7.39
N ASN A 112 -4.08 -13.60 7.63
CA ASN A 112 -4.10 -14.94 8.24
C ASN A 112 -4.33 -14.90 9.75
N TYR A 113 -3.88 -13.84 10.41
CA TYR A 113 -4.19 -13.55 11.81
C TYR A 113 -5.39 -12.60 11.88
N SER A 114 -6.16 -12.71 12.96
CA SER A 114 -7.27 -11.79 13.19
C SER A 114 -6.75 -10.38 13.51
N MET A 115 -7.59 -9.39 13.31
CA MET A 115 -7.24 -7.99 13.60
C MET A 115 -6.92 -7.79 15.08
N GLU A 116 -7.54 -8.55 15.97
CA GLU A 116 -7.29 -8.53 17.41
C GLU A 116 -5.89 -9.07 17.75
N GLU A 117 -5.53 -10.24 17.17
CA GLU A 117 -4.20 -10.85 17.36
C GLU A 117 -3.08 -9.91 16.85
N VAL A 118 -3.32 -9.24 15.73
CA VAL A 118 -2.36 -8.30 15.16
C VAL A 118 -2.29 -7.02 15.99
N SER A 119 -3.42 -6.49 16.46
CA SER A 119 -3.45 -5.30 17.31
C SER A 119 -2.75 -5.54 18.66
N GLU A 120 -2.94 -6.69 19.27
CA GLU A 120 -2.23 -7.07 20.52
C GLU A 120 -0.72 -7.13 20.34
N ALA A 121 -0.26 -7.55 19.16
CA ALA A 121 1.16 -7.67 18.86
C ALA A 121 1.84 -6.37 18.39
N ALA A 122 1.07 -5.38 17.94
CA ALA A 122 1.58 -4.15 17.37
C ALA A 122 2.00 -3.14 18.44
N SER A 123 3.12 -2.47 18.22
CA SER A 123 3.56 -1.32 19.03
C SER A 123 3.40 0.02 18.28
N GLY A 124 3.13 -0.01 16.97
CA GLY A 124 2.87 1.16 16.14
C GLY A 124 1.39 1.31 15.76
N PRO A 125 1.01 2.41 15.11
CA PRO A 125 -0.36 2.64 14.67
C PRO A 125 -0.79 1.67 13.57
N LEU A 126 -2.06 1.25 13.63
CA LEU A 126 -2.68 0.33 12.67
C LEU A 126 -3.85 1.01 11.96
N TRP A 127 -3.96 0.81 10.64
CA TRP A 127 -5.16 1.08 9.85
C TRP A 127 -5.72 -0.24 9.33
N PHE A 128 -7.06 -0.36 9.22
CA PHE A 128 -7.70 -1.57 8.73
C PHE A 128 -8.12 -1.40 7.27
N GLN A 129 -7.55 -2.22 6.38
CA GLN A 129 -7.99 -2.26 4.99
C GLN A 129 -9.23 -3.15 4.87
N LEU A 130 -10.26 -2.56 4.29
CA LEU A 130 -11.59 -3.12 4.15
C LEU A 130 -11.89 -3.44 2.69
N TYR A 131 -12.33 -4.68 2.43
CA TYR A 131 -13.13 -5.03 1.26
C TYR A 131 -14.60 -5.04 1.65
N HIS A 132 -15.44 -4.35 0.90
CA HIS A 132 -16.88 -4.44 1.09
C HIS A 132 -17.38 -5.85 0.76
N ARG A 133 -18.00 -6.51 1.70
CA ARG A 133 -18.53 -7.89 1.60
C ARG A 133 -20.03 -7.98 1.86
N GLY A 134 -20.78 -6.92 1.52
CA GLY A 134 -22.16 -6.73 1.92
C GLY A 134 -22.27 -6.02 3.27
N TYR A 135 -23.41 -5.42 3.53
CA TYR A 135 -23.62 -4.48 4.65
C TYR A 135 -23.29 -5.10 6.01
N SER A 136 -23.88 -6.26 6.34
CA SER A 136 -23.71 -6.88 7.68
C SER A 136 -22.27 -7.27 7.97
N PHE A 137 -21.55 -7.84 6.97
CA PHE A 137 -20.14 -8.19 7.13
C PHE A 137 -19.24 -6.97 7.27
N THR A 138 -19.49 -5.96 6.47
CA THR A 138 -18.74 -4.72 6.50
C THR A 138 -18.91 -4.01 7.84
N GLU A 139 -20.17 -3.90 8.33
CA GLU A 139 -20.49 -3.33 9.64
C GLU A 139 -19.76 -4.07 10.76
N MET A 140 -19.83 -5.40 10.79
CA MET A 140 -19.12 -6.21 11.78
C MET A 140 -17.61 -5.99 11.75
N LEU A 141 -16.99 -5.97 10.57
CA LEU A 141 -15.53 -5.75 10.44
C LEU A 141 -15.11 -4.36 10.89
N VAL A 142 -15.92 -3.33 10.59
CA VAL A 142 -15.65 -1.95 11.00
C VAL A 142 -15.71 -1.81 12.51
N HIS A 143 -16.76 -2.32 13.15
CA HIS A 143 -16.88 -2.28 14.63
C HIS A 143 -15.76 -3.04 15.32
N ARG A 144 -15.39 -4.23 14.83
CA ARG A 144 -14.24 -4.96 15.37
C ARG A 144 -12.94 -4.19 15.24
N ALA A 145 -12.73 -3.50 14.09
CA ALA A 145 -11.54 -2.67 13.90
C ALA A 145 -11.51 -1.49 14.88
N GLU A 146 -12.65 -0.85 15.13
CA GLU A 146 -12.78 0.20 16.15
C GLU A 146 -12.46 -0.33 17.56
N GLU A 147 -13.08 -1.46 17.95
CA GLU A 147 -12.84 -2.11 19.24
C GLU A 147 -11.40 -2.57 19.42
N ALA A 148 -10.77 -3.08 18.37
CA ALA A 148 -9.36 -3.46 18.36
C ALA A 148 -8.39 -2.25 18.32
N GLY A 149 -8.90 -1.02 18.23
CA GLY A 149 -8.12 0.21 18.35
C GLY A 149 -7.43 0.69 17.07
N PHE A 150 -7.87 0.22 15.91
CA PHE A 150 -7.41 0.75 14.62
C PHE A 150 -7.74 2.24 14.48
N LYS A 151 -6.91 2.96 13.71
CA LYS A 151 -6.96 4.43 13.67
C LYS A 151 -7.57 4.99 12.38
N ALA A 152 -7.80 4.16 11.38
CA ALA A 152 -8.49 4.51 10.14
C ALA A 152 -9.02 3.25 9.44
N ILE A 153 -10.02 3.44 8.58
CA ILE A 153 -10.53 2.42 7.65
C ILE A 153 -10.02 2.76 6.24
N VAL A 154 -9.39 1.79 5.58
CA VAL A 154 -8.86 1.92 4.21
C VAL A 154 -9.73 1.10 3.26
N LEU A 155 -10.72 1.73 2.64
CA LEU A 155 -11.64 1.06 1.72
C LEU A 155 -10.98 0.85 0.36
N THR A 156 -10.88 -0.40 -0.07
CA THR A 156 -10.35 -0.75 -1.39
C THR A 156 -11.44 -0.75 -2.44
N ILE A 157 -11.26 0.03 -3.51
CA ILE A 157 -12.26 0.25 -4.57
C ILE A 157 -11.85 -0.31 -5.94
N ASP A 158 -10.60 -0.72 -6.12
CA ASP A 158 -10.05 -1.16 -7.40
C ASP A 158 -10.20 -2.66 -7.68
N THR A 159 -11.13 -3.33 -6.97
CA THR A 159 -11.40 -4.76 -7.09
C THR A 159 -12.87 -5.06 -7.40
N PRO A 160 -13.46 -4.46 -8.46
CA PRO A 160 -14.87 -4.70 -8.78
C PRO A 160 -15.14 -6.14 -9.23
N VAL A 161 -14.11 -6.81 -9.75
CA VAL A 161 -14.13 -8.21 -10.20
C VAL A 161 -12.78 -8.87 -9.90
N ALA A 162 -12.74 -10.21 -9.95
CA ALA A 162 -11.49 -10.95 -9.88
C ALA A 162 -10.60 -10.63 -11.08
N SER A 163 -9.33 -10.34 -10.84
CA SER A 163 -8.36 -10.15 -11.90
C SER A 163 -7.52 -11.42 -12.07
N PRO A 164 -7.40 -11.98 -13.30
CA PRO A 164 -6.62 -13.17 -13.53
C PRO A 164 -5.13 -12.89 -13.36
N LYS A 165 -4.48 -13.69 -12.52
CA LYS A 165 -3.02 -13.75 -12.39
C LYS A 165 -2.57 -15.02 -13.08
N GLU A 166 -2.06 -14.90 -14.30
CA GLU A 166 -1.73 -16.06 -15.13
C GLU A 166 -0.68 -16.98 -14.49
N ARG A 167 0.21 -16.45 -13.66
CA ARG A 167 1.16 -17.26 -12.89
C ARG A 167 0.42 -18.18 -11.92
N ASP A 168 -0.56 -17.67 -11.20
CA ASP A 168 -1.35 -18.44 -10.24
C ASP A 168 -2.16 -19.53 -10.96
N LEU A 169 -2.76 -19.19 -12.10
CA LEU A 169 -3.50 -20.15 -12.94
C LEU A 169 -2.59 -21.28 -13.46
N ARG A 170 -1.39 -20.95 -13.98
CA ARG A 170 -0.41 -21.95 -14.44
C ARG A 170 0.07 -22.86 -13.32
N ASN A 171 0.28 -22.27 -12.11
CA ASN A 171 0.74 -22.99 -10.94
C ASN A 171 -0.39 -23.71 -10.19
N ARG A 172 -1.65 -23.55 -10.62
CA ARG A 172 -2.83 -24.06 -9.90
C ARG A 172 -2.79 -23.70 -8.43
N TYR A 173 -2.46 -22.42 -8.16
CA TYR A 173 -2.31 -21.91 -6.80
C TYR A 173 -3.61 -22.13 -6.01
N LYS A 174 -3.46 -22.62 -4.79
CA LYS A 174 -4.54 -22.72 -3.81
C LYS A 174 -4.07 -22.10 -2.51
N ARG A 175 -4.95 -21.33 -1.88
CA ARG A 175 -4.66 -20.77 -0.56
C ARG A 175 -4.53 -21.90 0.47
N GLU A 176 -3.42 -21.91 1.19
CA GLU A 176 -3.09 -22.94 2.18
C GLU A 176 -3.55 -22.57 3.61
N HIS A 177 -3.73 -21.27 3.89
CA HIS A 177 -4.00 -20.76 5.22
C HIS A 177 -5.36 -20.09 5.31
N ASP A 178 -6.03 -20.29 6.44
CA ASP A 178 -7.32 -19.64 6.73
C ASP A 178 -7.14 -18.13 6.91
N LEU A 179 -8.25 -17.40 6.74
CA LEU A 179 -8.33 -15.97 7.00
C LEU A 179 -8.76 -15.72 8.44
N GLY A 180 -7.87 -15.10 9.23
CA GLY A 180 -8.07 -14.89 10.67
C GLY A 180 -9.30 -14.06 11.02
N ASN A 181 -9.60 -13.04 10.23
CA ASN A 181 -10.76 -12.19 10.47
C ASN A 181 -12.11 -12.89 10.34
N PHE A 182 -12.14 -14.07 9.73
CA PHE A 182 -13.37 -14.85 9.48
C PHE A 182 -13.40 -16.19 10.23
N ARG A 183 -12.46 -16.46 11.16
CA ARG A 183 -12.46 -17.69 11.95
C ARG A 183 -13.75 -17.85 12.76
N GLY A 184 -14.32 -19.06 12.72
CA GLY A 184 -15.54 -19.40 13.45
C GLY A 184 -16.83 -18.81 12.87
N MET A 185 -16.76 -18.15 11.73
CA MET A 185 -17.94 -17.67 11.04
C MET A 185 -18.47 -18.76 10.10
N ASP A 186 -19.76 -19.05 10.23
CA ASP A 186 -20.49 -19.95 9.32
C ASP A 186 -20.92 -19.17 8.07
N ALA A 187 -19.92 -18.65 7.35
CA ALA A 187 -20.14 -17.83 6.17
C ALA A 187 -19.83 -18.65 4.91
N ASP A 188 -20.64 -18.45 3.88
CA ASP A 188 -20.37 -19.00 2.57
C ASP A 188 -18.94 -18.62 2.13
N ARG A 189 -18.14 -19.59 1.74
CA ARG A 189 -16.75 -19.36 1.32
C ARG A 189 -16.65 -18.35 0.20
N SER A 190 -17.65 -18.24 -0.65
CA SER A 190 -17.72 -17.21 -1.71
C SER A 190 -17.75 -15.78 -1.16
N VAL A 191 -18.32 -15.56 0.04
CA VAL A 191 -18.34 -14.25 0.73
C VAL A 191 -16.99 -13.97 1.40
N ILE A 192 -16.33 -15.02 1.90
CA ILE A 192 -15.07 -14.91 2.62
C ILE A 192 -13.88 -14.77 1.66
N SER A 193 -13.82 -15.63 0.63
CA SER A 193 -12.67 -15.75 -0.26
C SER A 193 -12.52 -14.55 -1.21
N GLY A 194 -13.65 -13.87 -1.49
CA GLY A 194 -13.64 -12.85 -2.51
C GLY A 194 -13.07 -13.41 -3.82
N THR A 195 -12.41 -12.57 -4.55
CA THR A 195 -11.90 -12.85 -5.90
C THR A 195 -10.68 -13.79 -5.96
N ASP A 196 -10.21 -14.33 -4.83
CA ASP A 196 -8.95 -15.10 -4.80
C ASP A 196 -9.12 -16.61 -5.01
N GLU A 197 -10.35 -17.15 -5.01
CA GLU A 197 -10.60 -18.60 -5.13
C GLU A 197 -11.29 -19.03 -6.41
N THR A 198 -11.46 -18.15 -7.39
CA THR A 198 -12.07 -18.53 -8.65
C THR A 198 -11.12 -19.37 -9.48
N GLU A 199 -11.48 -20.63 -9.71
CA GLU A 199 -10.80 -21.48 -10.70
C GLU A 199 -11.08 -20.91 -12.10
N GLY A 200 -10.03 -20.41 -12.75
CA GLY A 200 -10.12 -19.94 -14.13
C GLY A 200 -10.54 -18.49 -14.31
N TRP A 201 -11.24 -18.21 -15.40
CA TRP A 201 -11.72 -16.88 -15.82
C TRP A 201 -13.11 -16.55 -15.25
N ASP A 202 -13.49 -17.18 -14.15
CA ASP A 202 -14.78 -16.90 -13.53
C ASP A 202 -14.80 -15.48 -12.96
N VAL A 203 -15.73 -14.67 -13.46
CA VAL A 203 -15.94 -13.28 -13.05
C VAL A 203 -16.94 -13.30 -11.90
N SER A 204 -16.50 -13.73 -10.71
CA SER A 204 -17.32 -13.58 -9.51
C SER A 204 -17.33 -12.12 -9.09
N TYR A 205 -18.52 -11.56 -8.98
CA TYR A 205 -18.72 -10.18 -8.57
C TYR A 205 -18.66 -10.08 -7.04
N ALA A 206 -17.76 -9.25 -6.53
CA ALA A 206 -17.92 -8.72 -5.18
C ALA A 206 -19.25 -7.93 -5.12
N PRO A 207 -19.90 -7.81 -3.95
CA PRO A 207 -21.03 -6.88 -3.83
C PRO A 207 -20.64 -5.51 -4.39
N PRO A 208 -21.49 -4.88 -5.20
CA PRO A 208 -21.16 -3.61 -5.81
C PRO A 208 -20.85 -2.57 -4.74
N ILE A 209 -19.79 -1.79 -4.97
CA ILE A 209 -19.46 -0.63 -4.17
C ILE A 209 -19.62 0.61 -5.04
N THR A 210 -20.42 1.55 -4.58
CA THR A 210 -20.69 2.83 -5.22
C THR A 210 -20.52 3.95 -4.20
N TRP A 211 -20.66 5.19 -4.61
CA TRP A 211 -20.64 6.34 -3.70
C TRP A 211 -21.70 6.23 -2.59
N ARG A 212 -22.83 5.56 -2.83
CA ARG A 212 -23.86 5.30 -1.82
C ARG A 212 -23.34 4.38 -0.69
N GLU A 213 -22.58 3.33 -1.03
CA GLU A 213 -21.95 2.47 -0.02
C GLU A 213 -20.87 3.21 0.76
N LEU A 214 -20.16 4.15 0.12
CA LEU A 214 -19.21 5.03 0.81
C LEU A 214 -19.91 5.96 1.80
N GLU A 215 -21.01 6.61 1.40
CA GLU A 215 -21.84 7.43 2.31
C GLU A 215 -22.36 6.64 3.50
N TRP A 216 -22.84 5.42 3.24
CA TRP A 216 -23.28 4.52 4.31
C TRP A 216 -22.12 4.18 5.25
N LEU A 217 -20.95 3.83 4.73
CA LEU A 217 -19.76 3.54 5.52
C LEU A 217 -19.32 4.75 6.34
N ARG A 218 -19.38 5.96 5.77
CA ARG A 218 -19.10 7.21 6.50
C ARG A 218 -20.06 7.40 7.69
N GLY A 219 -21.32 7.01 7.53
CA GLY A 219 -22.30 7.05 8.64
C GLY A 219 -22.08 5.98 9.69
N LEU A 220 -21.34 4.93 9.40
CA LEU A 220 -21.11 3.79 10.29
C LEU A 220 -19.96 4.03 11.28
N THR A 221 -18.95 4.81 10.91
CA THR A 221 -17.75 5.02 11.73
C THR A 221 -17.33 6.47 11.82
N SER A 222 -16.75 6.84 12.97
CA SER A 222 -16.08 8.14 13.16
C SER A 222 -14.59 8.11 12.80
N LEU A 223 -14.03 6.94 12.53
CA LEU A 223 -12.63 6.81 12.12
C LEU A 223 -12.39 7.51 10.77
N PRO A 224 -11.21 8.06 10.53
CA PRO A 224 -10.83 8.54 9.21
C PRO A 224 -11.04 7.47 8.14
N LEU A 225 -11.55 7.88 6.97
CA LEU A 225 -11.74 7.03 5.79
C LEU A 225 -10.67 7.34 4.73
N VAL A 226 -10.00 6.30 4.26
CA VAL A 226 -9.05 6.36 3.15
C VAL A 226 -9.60 5.54 1.99
N LEU A 227 -9.69 6.10 0.79
CA LEU A 227 -9.98 5.33 -0.42
C LEU A 227 -8.68 4.83 -1.05
N LYS A 228 -8.56 3.50 -1.21
CA LYS A 228 -7.40 2.86 -1.86
C LYS A 228 -7.78 2.38 -3.26
N GLY A 229 -6.94 2.77 -4.25
CA GLY A 229 -7.14 2.43 -5.65
C GLY A 229 -7.61 3.60 -6.51
N VAL A 230 -7.63 4.80 -5.94
CA VAL A 230 -7.94 6.05 -6.68
C VAL A 230 -6.84 6.30 -7.70
N ARG A 231 -7.23 6.65 -8.96
CA ARG A 231 -6.29 6.80 -10.08
C ARG A 231 -6.55 7.99 -10.97
N THR A 232 -7.70 8.63 -10.84
CA THR A 232 -8.14 9.75 -11.69
C THR A 232 -8.47 10.96 -10.85
N SER A 233 -8.39 12.14 -11.45
CA SER A 233 -8.82 13.40 -10.82
C SER A 233 -10.31 13.41 -10.53
N GLU A 234 -11.12 12.80 -11.40
CA GLU A 234 -12.56 12.71 -11.26
C GLU A 234 -12.96 11.95 -9.99
N ASP A 235 -12.40 10.72 -9.83
CA ASP A 235 -12.67 9.91 -8.63
C ASP A 235 -12.11 10.58 -7.37
N ALA A 236 -10.96 11.25 -7.46
CA ALA A 236 -10.36 11.95 -6.33
C ALA A 236 -11.22 13.13 -5.89
N TYR A 237 -11.74 13.91 -6.83
CA TYR A 237 -12.65 15.01 -6.55
C TYR A 237 -13.94 14.52 -5.89
N GLU A 238 -14.59 13.52 -6.49
CA GLU A 238 -15.81 12.91 -5.97
C GLU A 238 -15.61 12.34 -4.56
N ALA A 239 -14.50 11.63 -4.32
CA ALA A 239 -14.17 11.09 -3.01
C ALA A 239 -14.09 12.16 -1.92
N VAL A 240 -13.48 13.29 -2.24
CA VAL A 240 -13.37 14.43 -1.31
C VAL A 240 -14.74 15.08 -1.05
N GLU A 241 -15.61 15.18 -2.05
CA GLU A 241 -16.99 15.67 -1.86
C GLU A 241 -17.81 14.74 -0.94
N HIS A 242 -17.51 13.43 -0.95
CA HIS A 242 -18.11 12.45 -0.03
C HIS A 242 -17.43 12.37 1.34
N GLY A 243 -16.51 13.29 1.67
CA GLY A 243 -15.92 13.41 3.01
C GLY A 243 -14.87 12.34 3.33
N VAL A 244 -14.08 11.94 2.34
CA VAL A 244 -12.94 11.05 2.53
C VAL A 244 -11.75 11.84 3.06
N ASP A 245 -11.06 11.30 4.08
CA ASP A 245 -9.95 11.96 4.76
C ASP A 245 -8.60 11.70 4.07
N GLY A 246 -8.49 10.60 3.30
CA GLY A 246 -7.26 10.24 2.61
C GLY A 246 -7.50 9.48 1.31
N LEU A 247 -6.57 9.64 0.37
CA LEU A 247 -6.58 9.01 -0.95
C LEU A 247 -5.27 8.22 -1.12
N LEU A 248 -5.35 6.90 -1.27
CA LEU A 248 -4.20 6.06 -1.58
C LEU A 248 -4.19 5.73 -3.08
N VAL A 249 -3.37 6.46 -3.82
CA VAL A 249 -3.11 6.21 -5.25
C VAL A 249 -2.44 4.85 -5.39
N SER A 250 -3.09 3.94 -6.09
CA SER A 250 -2.65 2.54 -6.14
C SER A 250 -3.07 1.87 -7.43
N THR A 251 -2.18 1.03 -7.96
CA THR A 251 -2.51 0.06 -9.01
C THR A 251 -2.66 -1.36 -8.43
N HIS A 252 -2.78 -1.47 -7.10
CA HIS A 252 -2.77 -2.77 -6.41
C HIS A 252 -1.50 -3.59 -6.71
N GLY A 253 -0.37 -2.91 -6.91
CA GLY A 253 0.88 -3.54 -7.33
C GLY A 253 0.86 -4.12 -8.75
N GLY A 254 -0.05 -3.66 -9.62
CA GLY A 254 -0.26 -4.20 -10.96
C GLY A 254 -1.07 -5.51 -10.97
N ARG A 255 -1.81 -5.81 -9.91
CA ARG A 255 -2.52 -7.09 -9.71
C ARG A 255 -4.00 -7.04 -10.09
N GLN A 256 -4.52 -5.90 -10.53
CA GLN A 256 -5.91 -5.70 -10.94
C GLN A 256 -5.98 -5.36 -12.44
N LEU A 257 -6.42 -4.18 -12.82
CA LEU A 257 -6.43 -3.77 -14.21
C LEU A 257 -5.00 -3.61 -14.73
N ASP A 258 -4.64 -4.39 -15.75
CA ASP A 258 -3.37 -4.24 -16.46
C ASP A 258 -3.45 -3.13 -17.53
N MET A 259 -2.33 -2.80 -18.18
CA MET A 259 -2.20 -1.78 -19.22
C MET A 259 -2.58 -0.37 -18.75
N THR A 260 -2.35 -0.07 -17.46
CA THR A 260 -2.52 1.27 -16.88
C THR A 260 -1.18 1.96 -16.67
N MET A 261 -1.24 3.25 -16.34
CA MET A 261 -0.08 4.01 -15.87
C MET A 261 0.44 3.45 -14.54
N GLY A 262 1.69 3.73 -14.22
CA GLY A 262 2.23 3.48 -12.88
C GLY A 262 1.60 4.44 -11.86
N ALA A 263 1.41 3.96 -10.62
CA ALA A 263 0.74 4.75 -9.59
C ALA A 263 1.34 6.14 -9.39
N ILE A 264 2.67 6.25 -9.43
CA ILE A 264 3.37 7.53 -9.24
C ILE A 264 3.04 8.57 -10.33
N GLU A 265 2.68 8.13 -11.54
CA GLU A 265 2.31 9.02 -12.65
C GLU A 265 0.99 9.74 -12.40
N MET A 266 0.09 9.12 -11.61
CA MET A 266 -1.25 9.62 -11.30
C MET A 266 -1.27 10.52 -10.04
N VAL A 267 -0.18 10.53 -9.24
CA VAL A 267 -0.12 11.34 -8.02
C VAL A 267 -0.38 12.83 -8.25
N PRO A 268 0.23 13.50 -9.26
CA PRO A 268 0.03 14.94 -9.44
C PRO A 268 -1.43 15.34 -9.67
N GLU A 269 -2.17 14.60 -10.50
CA GLU A 269 -3.58 14.91 -10.79
C GLU A 269 -4.48 14.65 -9.58
N VAL A 270 -4.22 13.58 -8.81
CA VAL A 270 -4.97 13.27 -7.58
C VAL A 270 -4.70 14.31 -6.49
N VAL A 271 -3.45 14.76 -6.34
CA VAL A 271 -3.09 15.84 -5.40
C VAL A 271 -3.79 17.15 -5.76
N GLU A 272 -3.81 17.50 -7.05
CA GLU A 272 -4.49 18.70 -7.53
C GLU A 272 -6.00 18.62 -7.26
N ALA A 273 -6.63 17.48 -7.54
CA ALA A 273 -8.06 17.27 -7.32
C ALA A 273 -8.42 17.25 -5.82
N ALA A 274 -7.56 16.72 -4.97
CA ALA A 274 -7.76 16.70 -3.52
C ALA A 274 -7.77 18.10 -2.89
N ARG A 275 -7.10 19.09 -3.50
CA ARG A 275 -7.07 20.51 -3.06
C ARG A 275 -6.72 20.70 -1.57
N GLY A 276 -5.91 19.79 -1.01
CA GLY A 276 -5.53 19.80 0.40
C GLY A 276 -6.65 19.43 1.39
N ARG A 277 -7.81 18.96 0.90
CA ARG A 277 -8.94 18.51 1.73
C ARG A 277 -8.82 17.06 2.20
N ALA A 278 -8.00 16.27 1.52
CA ALA A 278 -7.64 14.91 1.89
C ALA A 278 -6.13 14.73 1.78
N GLU A 279 -5.54 13.89 2.64
CA GLU A 279 -4.14 13.52 2.53
C GLU A 279 -3.98 12.52 1.37
N VAL A 280 -2.93 12.70 0.53
CA VAL A 280 -2.66 11.80 -0.60
C VAL A 280 -1.47 10.92 -0.28
N TYR A 281 -1.64 9.62 -0.49
CA TYR A 281 -0.62 8.60 -0.33
C TYR A 281 -0.41 7.86 -1.65
N VAL A 282 0.70 7.14 -1.79
CA VAL A 282 0.94 6.30 -2.97
C VAL A 282 1.59 4.99 -2.59
N ASP A 283 1.16 3.92 -3.22
CA ASP A 283 1.84 2.64 -3.20
C ASP A 283 2.25 2.19 -4.61
N SER A 284 2.67 0.97 -4.77
CA SER A 284 3.05 0.35 -6.05
C SER A 284 4.37 0.89 -6.64
N GLY A 285 5.40 0.07 -6.55
CA GLY A 285 6.67 0.31 -7.26
C GLY A 285 7.80 0.91 -6.43
N VAL A 286 7.58 1.37 -5.20
CA VAL A 286 8.63 1.90 -4.31
C VAL A 286 9.66 0.82 -3.97
N ARG A 287 10.96 1.13 -4.21
CA ARG A 287 12.09 0.24 -3.94
C ARG A 287 13.29 0.95 -3.34
N ARG A 288 13.34 2.27 -3.39
CA ARG A 288 14.46 3.10 -2.94
C ARG A 288 13.97 4.30 -2.12
N GLY A 289 14.79 4.79 -1.21
CA GLY A 289 14.49 6.05 -0.51
C GLY A 289 14.38 7.26 -1.47
N SER A 290 15.09 7.22 -2.60
CA SER A 290 14.90 8.22 -3.67
C SER A 290 13.50 8.20 -4.27
N ASP A 291 12.83 7.03 -4.33
CA ASP A 291 11.45 6.94 -4.81
C ASP A 291 10.49 7.62 -3.82
N VAL A 292 10.77 7.47 -2.52
CA VAL A 292 10.02 8.16 -1.46
C VAL A 292 10.09 9.68 -1.65
N ILE A 293 11.31 10.23 -1.81
CA ILE A 293 11.50 11.68 -2.04
C ILE A 293 10.77 12.14 -3.30
N LYS A 294 10.79 11.35 -4.37
CA LYS A 294 10.04 11.66 -5.61
C LYS A 294 8.54 11.75 -5.35
N ALA A 295 7.98 10.77 -4.63
CA ALA A 295 6.56 10.75 -4.31
C ALA A 295 6.14 11.96 -3.45
N LEU A 296 6.91 12.28 -2.41
CA LEU A 296 6.64 13.43 -1.53
C LEU A 296 6.76 14.76 -2.30
N ALA A 297 7.74 14.90 -3.19
CA ALA A 297 7.89 16.09 -4.02
C ALA A 297 6.76 16.29 -5.04
N LEU A 298 6.04 15.22 -5.40
CA LEU A 298 4.81 15.28 -6.20
C LEU A 298 3.56 15.56 -5.37
N GLY A 299 3.69 15.71 -4.05
CA GLY A 299 2.61 16.08 -3.15
C GLY A 299 2.02 14.93 -2.34
N ALA A 300 2.53 13.70 -2.47
CA ALA A 300 2.15 12.62 -1.56
C ALA A 300 2.64 12.91 -0.14
N LYS A 301 1.83 12.56 0.86
CA LYS A 301 2.17 12.71 2.29
C LYS A 301 3.10 11.61 2.78
N ALA A 302 2.89 10.39 2.29
CA ALA A 302 3.71 9.22 2.58
C ALA A 302 3.57 8.18 1.45
N VAL A 303 4.46 7.20 1.43
CA VAL A 303 4.36 6.04 0.55
C VAL A 303 4.02 4.79 1.35
N ALA A 304 3.47 3.75 0.67
CA ALA A 304 3.29 2.45 1.28
C ALA A 304 3.99 1.35 0.46
N ILE A 305 4.62 0.39 1.15
CA ILE A 305 5.34 -0.73 0.53
C ILE A 305 4.57 -2.04 0.72
N GLY A 306 4.43 -2.82 -0.37
CA GLY A 306 3.79 -4.14 -0.36
C GLY A 306 4.81 -5.27 -0.48
N ARG A 307 5.18 -5.70 -1.68
CA ARG A 307 6.10 -6.84 -1.90
C ARG A 307 7.36 -6.84 -1.03
N PRO A 308 8.06 -5.71 -0.80
CA PRO A 308 9.25 -5.69 0.05
C PRO A 308 9.04 -6.21 1.47
N LEU A 309 7.84 -6.04 2.03
CA LEU A 309 7.54 -6.59 3.36
C LEU A 309 7.60 -8.13 3.38
N PHE A 310 7.09 -8.79 2.31
CA PHE A 310 7.14 -10.25 2.19
C PHE A 310 8.58 -10.75 2.06
N TRP A 311 9.42 -10.01 1.34
CA TRP A 311 10.84 -10.37 1.20
C TRP A 311 11.57 -10.31 2.54
N GLY A 312 11.35 -9.23 3.31
CA GLY A 312 11.89 -9.11 4.67
C GLY A 312 11.36 -10.21 5.57
N LEU A 313 10.05 -10.38 5.60
CA LEU A 313 9.38 -11.39 6.44
C LEU A 313 9.88 -12.81 6.14
N ALA A 314 10.07 -13.17 4.87
CA ALA A 314 10.58 -14.47 4.45
C ALA A 314 12.01 -14.76 4.91
N ILE A 315 12.83 -13.73 5.08
CA ILE A 315 14.24 -13.89 5.43
C ILE A 315 14.44 -13.99 6.94
N ASP A 316 13.79 -13.13 7.72
CA ASP A 316 14.02 -13.05 9.17
C ASP A 316 12.80 -12.54 9.95
N GLY A 317 11.59 -12.94 9.56
CA GLY A 317 10.37 -12.57 10.28
C GLY A 317 10.26 -11.06 10.54
N ALA A 318 9.94 -10.68 11.76
CA ALA A 318 9.81 -9.27 12.16
C ALA A 318 11.10 -8.45 11.96
N ASN A 319 12.29 -9.04 12.24
CA ASN A 319 13.58 -8.35 12.02
C ASN A 319 13.81 -8.08 10.53
N GLY A 320 13.41 -8.98 9.65
CA GLY A 320 13.53 -8.79 8.21
C GLY A 320 12.64 -7.65 7.69
N VAL A 321 11.41 -7.52 8.22
CA VAL A 321 10.54 -6.38 7.93
C VAL A 321 11.14 -5.08 8.44
N HIS A 322 11.63 -5.07 9.68
CA HIS A 322 12.36 -3.93 10.25
C HIS A 322 13.57 -3.56 9.38
N GLY A 323 14.40 -4.53 8.97
CA GLY A 323 15.56 -4.29 8.12
C GLY A 323 15.22 -3.66 6.77
N VAL A 324 14.12 -4.08 6.13
CA VAL A 324 13.59 -3.45 4.89
C VAL A 324 13.23 -1.99 5.13
N LEU A 325 12.55 -1.68 6.23
CA LEU A 325 12.13 -0.33 6.59
C LEU A 325 13.33 0.57 6.92
N GLU A 326 14.31 0.06 7.66
CA GLU A 326 15.52 0.82 8.02
C GLU A 326 16.41 1.14 6.79
N LEU A 327 16.52 0.22 5.83
CA LEU A 327 17.21 0.52 4.57
C LEU A 327 16.54 1.69 3.82
N LEU A 328 15.20 1.70 3.78
CA LEU A 328 14.48 2.84 3.18
C LEU A 328 14.68 4.12 3.97
N ARG A 329 14.67 4.06 5.32
CA ARG A 329 14.97 5.21 6.19
C ARG A 329 16.32 5.83 5.87
N GLU A 330 17.36 5.01 5.85
CA GLU A 330 18.71 5.46 5.52
C GLU A 330 18.80 6.06 4.12
N GLU A 331 18.16 5.43 3.12
CA GLU A 331 18.15 5.94 1.76
C GLU A 331 17.38 7.25 1.62
N VAL A 332 16.27 7.44 2.37
CA VAL A 332 15.52 8.70 2.43
C VAL A 332 16.42 9.81 3.01
N ASP A 333 17.07 9.55 4.14
CA ASP A 333 17.96 10.51 4.79
C ASP A 333 19.10 10.95 3.85
N ARG A 334 19.75 10.00 3.16
CA ARG A 334 20.79 10.29 2.17
C ARG A 334 20.25 11.08 0.97
N ALA A 335 19.08 10.72 0.46
CA ALA A 335 18.49 11.42 -0.68
C ALA A 335 18.12 12.87 -0.32
N MET A 336 17.63 13.14 0.89
CA MET A 336 17.41 14.48 1.40
C MET A 336 18.73 15.28 1.44
N ALA A 337 19.81 14.71 1.99
CA ALA A 337 21.10 15.37 2.04
C ALA A 337 21.60 15.78 0.66
N PHE A 338 21.57 14.86 -0.32
CA PHE A 338 22.03 15.14 -1.69
C PHE A 338 21.12 16.11 -2.47
N THR A 339 19.86 16.20 -2.11
CA THR A 339 18.91 17.15 -2.72
C THR A 339 18.82 18.48 -1.98
N GLY A 340 19.57 18.64 -0.87
CA GLY A 340 19.60 19.87 -0.09
C GLY A 340 18.29 20.13 0.66
N GLN A 341 17.63 19.06 1.14
CA GLN A 341 16.38 19.13 1.89
C GLN A 341 16.62 18.75 3.36
N SER A 342 16.05 19.51 4.28
CA SER A 342 16.19 19.29 5.73
C SER A 342 14.91 18.79 6.41
N ASP A 343 13.74 18.85 5.77
CA ASP A 343 12.47 18.37 6.31
C ASP A 343 11.64 17.68 5.22
N VAL A 344 11.23 16.43 5.42
CA VAL A 344 10.37 15.69 4.48
C VAL A 344 8.99 16.33 4.31
N ASN A 345 8.55 17.11 5.29
CA ASN A 345 7.25 17.78 5.26
C ASN A 345 7.27 19.11 4.50
N ALA A 346 8.44 19.55 4.07
CA ALA A 346 8.65 20.84 3.40
C ALA A 346 9.51 20.70 2.13
N LEU A 347 9.37 19.59 1.41
CA LEU A 347 10.12 19.37 0.17
C LEU A 347 9.71 20.40 -0.89
N GLU A 348 10.71 21.01 -1.51
CA GLU A 348 10.48 21.91 -2.64
C GLU A 348 10.03 21.10 -3.88
N PRO A 349 8.92 21.47 -4.57
CA PRO A 349 8.49 20.80 -5.81
C PRO A 349 9.60 20.71 -6.87
N GLY A 350 10.49 21.69 -6.89
CA GLY A 350 11.65 21.74 -7.78
C GLY A 350 12.73 20.69 -7.52
N VAL A 351 12.61 19.85 -6.49
CA VAL A 351 13.56 18.76 -6.19
C VAL A 351 13.45 17.60 -7.18
N VAL A 352 12.33 17.54 -7.92
CA VAL A 352 12.08 16.53 -8.95
C VAL A 352 11.87 17.18 -10.31
N GLN A 353 12.49 16.64 -11.33
CA GLN A 353 12.16 16.94 -12.72
C GLN A 353 11.13 15.92 -13.21
N ILE A 354 9.96 16.41 -13.58
CA ILE A 354 8.84 15.63 -14.09
C ILE A 354 8.99 15.55 -15.62
N PRO A 355 8.84 14.37 -16.26
CA PRO A 355 8.83 14.25 -17.71
C PRO A 355 7.73 15.09 -18.35
N ALA A 356 7.99 15.60 -19.55
CA ALA A 356 6.97 16.30 -20.32
C ALA A 356 5.78 15.36 -20.60
N GLY A 357 4.57 15.86 -20.37
CA GLY A 357 3.32 15.10 -20.58
C GLY A 357 2.80 14.36 -19.33
N TRP A 358 3.53 14.30 -18.23
CA TRP A 358 2.98 13.83 -16.96
C TRP A 358 1.99 14.87 -16.40
N GLY A 359 0.82 14.41 -15.95
CA GLY A 359 -0.25 15.28 -15.44
C GLY A 359 -1.01 16.07 -16.53
N ALA A 360 -0.66 15.91 -17.79
CA ALA A 360 -1.37 16.51 -18.91
C ALA A 360 -2.42 15.53 -19.47
N PHE A 361 -3.36 15.08 -18.62
CA PHE A 361 -4.48 14.27 -19.08
C PHE A 361 -5.55 15.19 -19.62
N GLY A 362 -5.80 15.03 -20.93
CA GLY A 362 -6.71 15.75 -21.79
C GLY A 362 -7.83 16.51 -21.11
N GLY A 363 -7.59 17.77 -20.90
CA GLY A 363 -8.48 18.87 -20.75
C GLY A 363 -9.97 18.60 -20.60
N THR A 364 -10.37 18.20 -19.43
CA THR A 364 -11.61 18.69 -18.86
C THR A 364 -11.26 19.17 -17.46
N THR A 365 -11.13 20.48 -17.31
CA THR A 365 -11.28 21.09 -15.99
C THR A 365 -12.51 20.47 -15.36
N ALA A 366 -12.33 19.84 -14.18
CA ALA A 366 -13.46 19.44 -13.35
C ALA A 366 -14.47 20.60 -13.29
N PRO A 367 -15.77 20.33 -13.34
CA PRO A 367 -16.79 21.34 -13.37
C PRO A 367 -16.75 22.32 -12.21
#